data_50c75eed9e129baf1c674328664fb572
#
_entry.id   50c75eed9e129baf1c674328664fb572
#
_cell.length_a   1.000
_cell.length_b   1.000
_cell.length_c   1.000
_cell.angle_alpha   90.00
_cell.angle_beta   90.00
_cell.angle_gamma   90.00
#
_symmetry.space_group_name_H-M   'P 1'
#
loop_
_entity.id
_entity.type
_entity.pdbx_description
1 polymer ?
#
loop_
_entity_poly.entity_id
_entity_poly.type
_entity_poly.pdbx_seq_one_letter_code
_entity_poly.pdbx_strand_id
1 'polypeptide(L)'
;MQNMSGSQLRESFAFSRRNAVLFCAALLALACALVALAPGQAHAKSYTMPKVDIQAQVETDGALQVTEQRTFDFDGDFSAVWWAFDGLPQNASLKINGVRMANVDADGTVVGDWTT
;
A
#
# COMPACT_ATOMS: atom_id res chain seq x y z
N MET A 1 50.75 49.27 -12.61
CA MET A 1 49.72 48.42 -13.25
C MET A 1 50.37 47.12 -13.68
N GLN A 2 50.07 46.03 -13.00
CA GLN A 2 50.54 44.70 -13.41
C GLN A 2 49.63 44.20 -14.51
N ASN A 3 50.16 44.04 -15.73
CA ASN A 3 49.51 43.35 -16.82
C ASN A 3 49.45 41.86 -16.49
N MET A 4 48.28 41.36 -16.12
CA MET A 4 48.07 39.95 -16.05
C MET A 4 48.19 39.36 -17.45
N SER A 5 49.25 38.56 -17.65
CA SER A 5 49.51 37.86 -18.89
C SER A 5 48.32 36.96 -19.23
N GLY A 6 47.91 36.90 -20.48
CA GLY A 6 46.76 36.10 -20.94
C GLY A 6 46.92 34.58 -20.68
N SER A 7 48.12 34.11 -20.32
CA SER A 7 48.37 32.76 -19.88
C SER A 7 47.76 32.44 -18.51
N GLN A 8 47.78 33.40 -17.60
CA GLN A 8 47.23 33.19 -16.23
C GLN A 8 45.67 33.06 -16.27
N LEU A 9 45.05 33.81 -17.16
CA LEU A 9 43.58 33.68 -17.33
C LEU A 9 43.18 32.34 -17.95
N ARG A 10 44.00 31.82 -18.86
CA ARG A 10 43.74 30.48 -19.45
C ARG A 10 43.87 29.33 -18.45
N GLU A 11 44.86 29.38 -17.57
CA GLU A 11 45.03 28.38 -16.55
C GLU A 11 43.91 28.42 -15.50
N SER A 12 43.44 29.59 -15.12
CA SER A 12 42.31 29.72 -14.20
C SER A 12 41.03 29.18 -14.81
N PHE A 13 40.78 29.35 -16.09
CA PHE A 13 39.60 28.82 -16.77
C PHE A 13 39.69 27.29 -16.94
N ALA A 14 40.87 26.73 -17.23
CA ALA A 14 41.08 25.29 -17.36
C ALA A 14 40.92 24.59 -16.01
N PHE A 15 41.38 25.16 -14.93
CA PHE A 15 41.24 24.65 -13.57
C PHE A 15 39.75 24.65 -13.14
N SER A 16 39.03 25.71 -13.44
CA SER A 16 37.61 25.83 -13.16
C SER A 16 36.77 24.79 -13.91
N ARG A 17 37.06 24.51 -15.16
CA ARG A 17 36.36 23.51 -15.97
C ARG A 17 36.57 22.09 -15.46
N ARG A 18 37.80 21.75 -15.08
CA ARG A 18 38.09 20.42 -14.48
C ARG A 18 37.36 20.21 -13.16
N ASN A 19 37.35 21.22 -12.31
CA ASN A 19 36.62 21.14 -11.03
C ASN A 19 35.13 21.09 -11.25
N ALA A 20 34.57 21.79 -12.22
CA ALA A 20 33.17 21.71 -12.57
C ALA A 20 32.76 20.29 -13.07
N VAL A 21 33.59 19.68 -13.92
CA VAL A 21 33.37 18.33 -14.43
C VAL A 21 33.44 17.30 -13.29
N LEU A 22 34.45 17.41 -12.41
CA LEU A 22 34.57 16.53 -11.24
C LEU A 22 33.42 16.69 -10.29
N PHE A 23 32.94 17.90 -10.07
CA PHE A 23 31.78 18.17 -9.22
C PHE A 23 30.49 17.60 -9.82
N CYS A 24 30.28 17.75 -11.12
CA CYS A 24 29.14 17.13 -11.82
C CYS A 24 29.19 15.61 -11.78
N ALA A 25 30.36 15.01 -11.97
CA ALA A 25 30.56 13.57 -11.88
C ALA A 25 30.29 13.03 -10.46
N ALA A 26 30.73 13.76 -9.42
CA ALA A 26 30.46 13.41 -8.03
C ALA A 26 28.95 13.51 -7.69
N LEU A 27 28.26 14.54 -8.16
CA LEU A 27 26.81 14.67 -7.99
C LEU A 27 26.05 13.56 -8.70
N LEU A 28 26.46 13.19 -9.91
CA LEU A 28 25.83 12.10 -10.65
C LEU A 28 26.05 10.74 -9.95
N ALA A 29 27.26 10.49 -9.46
CA ALA A 29 27.57 9.27 -8.70
C ALA A 29 26.76 9.20 -7.39
N LEU A 30 26.60 10.33 -6.69
CA LEU A 30 25.78 10.42 -5.49
C LEU A 30 24.29 10.15 -5.78
N ALA A 31 23.78 10.73 -6.87
CA ALA A 31 22.40 10.50 -7.30
C ALA A 31 22.16 9.03 -7.66
N CYS A 32 23.07 8.38 -8.37
CA CYS A 32 22.98 6.95 -8.68
C CYS A 32 23.06 6.08 -7.41
N ALA A 33 23.90 6.44 -6.44
CA ALA A 33 23.99 5.74 -5.16
C ALA A 33 22.69 5.86 -4.35
N LEU A 34 22.06 7.02 -4.33
CA LEU A 34 20.76 7.24 -3.66
C LEU A 34 19.64 6.41 -4.30
N VAL A 35 19.62 6.29 -5.62
CA VAL A 35 18.63 5.44 -6.33
C VAL A 35 18.88 3.96 -6.04
N ALA A 36 20.14 3.53 -5.96
CA ALA A 36 20.48 2.14 -5.66
C ALA A 36 20.19 1.75 -4.19
N LEU A 37 20.20 2.72 -3.28
CA LEU A 37 19.86 2.55 -1.87
C LEU A 37 18.35 2.78 -1.59
N ALA A 38 17.57 3.14 -2.62
CA ALA A 38 16.12 3.25 -2.46
C ALA A 38 15.58 1.89 -1.96
N PRO A 39 14.89 1.84 -0.83
CA PRO A 39 14.29 0.60 -0.36
C PRO A 39 13.40 0.05 -1.46
N GLY A 40 13.58 -1.24 -1.74
CA GLY A 40 12.84 -1.93 -2.79
C GLY A 40 11.36 -1.60 -2.72
N GLN A 41 10.71 -1.61 -3.85
CA GLN A 41 9.33 -1.21 -4.06
C GLN A 41 8.46 -1.59 -2.86
N ALA A 42 7.89 -0.59 -2.20
CA ALA A 42 6.86 -0.82 -1.21
C ALA A 42 5.74 -1.60 -1.91
N HIS A 43 5.64 -2.90 -1.64
CA HIS A 43 4.55 -3.72 -2.12
C HIS A 43 3.27 -3.11 -1.55
N ALA A 44 2.48 -2.51 -2.38
CA ALA A 44 1.19 -1.99 -1.96
C ALA A 44 0.36 -3.19 -1.53
N LYS A 45 -0.09 -3.19 -0.27
CA LYS A 45 -1.01 -4.22 0.23
C LYS A 45 -2.27 -4.19 -0.62
N SER A 46 -2.70 -5.34 -1.09
CA SER A 46 -3.93 -5.48 -1.87
C SER A 46 -4.76 -6.65 -1.37
N TYR A 47 -6.04 -6.63 -1.67
CA TYR A 47 -6.92 -7.76 -1.39
C TYR A 47 -7.93 -7.92 -2.51
N THR A 48 -8.40 -9.14 -2.68
CA THR A 48 -9.55 -9.46 -3.51
C THR A 48 -10.62 -10.17 -2.69
N MET A 49 -11.87 -10.09 -3.16
CA MET A 49 -13.00 -10.84 -2.59
C MET A 49 -13.52 -11.81 -3.65
N PRO A 50 -12.93 -13.01 -3.76
CA PRO A 50 -13.33 -13.97 -4.77
C PRO A 50 -14.73 -14.53 -4.56
N LYS A 51 -15.23 -14.52 -3.32
CA LYS A 51 -16.54 -15.05 -3.01
C LYS A 51 -17.26 -14.23 -1.93
N VAL A 52 -18.53 -13.94 -2.19
CA VAL A 52 -19.46 -13.38 -1.22
C VAL A 52 -20.72 -14.22 -1.25
N ASP A 53 -21.14 -14.75 -0.11
CA ASP A 53 -22.34 -15.53 0.09
C ASP A 53 -23.23 -14.81 1.08
N ILE A 54 -24.47 -14.52 0.68
CA ILE A 54 -25.44 -13.79 1.51
C ILE A 54 -26.71 -14.59 1.58
N GLN A 55 -27.12 -14.93 2.79
CA GLN A 55 -28.39 -15.58 3.09
C GLN A 55 -29.24 -14.62 3.91
N ALA A 56 -30.45 -14.37 3.45
CA ALA A 56 -31.38 -13.49 4.12
C ALA A 56 -32.71 -14.24 4.36
N GLN A 57 -33.21 -14.16 5.58
CA GLN A 57 -34.47 -14.76 6.01
C GLN A 57 -35.32 -13.73 6.72
N VAL A 58 -36.59 -13.64 6.33
CA VAL A 58 -37.58 -12.80 7.02
C VAL A 58 -38.19 -13.63 8.13
N GLU A 59 -38.09 -13.15 9.36
CA GLU A 59 -38.70 -13.76 10.53
C GLU A 59 -40.20 -13.42 10.64
N THR A 60 -40.91 -14.18 11.46
CA THR A 60 -42.37 -13.99 11.64
C THR A 60 -42.73 -12.66 12.28
N ASP A 61 -41.83 -12.03 12.99
CA ASP A 61 -41.97 -10.71 13.61
C ASP A 61 -41.65 -9.55 12.64
N GLY A 62 -41.27 -9.87 11.40
CA GLY A 62 -40.90 -8.90 10.37
C GLY A 62 -39.41 -8.51 10.41
N ALA A 63 -38.60 -9.08 11.32
CA ALA A 63 -37.15 -8.87 11.32
C ALA A 63 -36.51 -9.58 10.13
N LEU A 64 -35.47 -9.00 9.60
CA LEU A 64 -34.64 -9.61 8.57
C LEU A 64 -33.35 -10.13 9.21
N GLN A 65 -33.19 -11.44 9.21
CA GLN A 65 -31.93 -12.09 9.61
C GLN A 65 -31.06 -12.26 8.39
N VAL A 66 -29.85 -11.68 8.43
CA VAL A 66 -28.88 -11.78 7.35
C VAL A 66 -27.62 -12.48 7.86
N THR A 67 -27.21 -13.50 7.14
CA THR A 67 -25.90 -14.13 7.32
C THR A 67 -25.07 -13.85 6.09
N GLU A 68 -23.92 -13.25 6.29
CA GLU A 68 -23.01 -12.89 5.22
C GLU A 68 -21.65 -13.55 5.46
N GLN A 69 -21.16 -14.24 4.44
CA GLN A 69 -19.83 -14.83 4.42
C GLN A 69 -19.03 -14.24 3.27
N ARG A 70 -17.90 -13.64 3.58
CA ARG A 70 -16.97 -13.08 2.59
C ARG A 70 -15.64 -13.79 2.67
N THR A 71 -15.14 -14.21 1.53
CA THR A 71 -13.78 -14.76 1.40
C THR A 71 -12.88 -13.63 0.91
N PHE A 72 -11.77 -13.43 1.61
CA PHE A 72 -10.74 -12.46 1.25
C PHE A 72 -9.47 -13.20 0.89
N ASP A 73 -8.85 -12.77 -0.18
CA ASP A 73 -7.49 -13.14 -0.55
C ASP A 73 -6.61 -11.91 -0.38
N PHE A 74 -5.67 -11.98 0.55
CA PHE A 74 -4.81 -10.88 0.96
C PHE A 74 -3.41 -11.03 0.38
N ASP A 75 -2.93 -9.99 -0.27
CA ASP A 75 -1.53 -9.83 -0.67
C ASP A 75 -0.87 -8.80 0.27
N GLY A 76 -0.07 -9.30 1.20
CA GLY A 76 0.55 -8.52 2.27
C GLY A 76 -0.09 -8.73 3.64
N ASP A 77 0.51 -8.13 4.67
CA ASP A 77 0.07 -8.26 6.06
C ASP A 77 -1.10 -7.32 6.38
N PHE A 78 -2.23 -7.88 6.70
CA PHE A 78 -3.42 -7.16 7.16
C PHE A 78 -3.69 -7.47 8.61
N SER A 79 -3.93 -6.45 9.41
CA SER A 79 -4.25 -6.58 10.84
C SER A 79 -5.74 -6.43 11.14
N ALA A 80 -6.53 -5.87 10.21
CA ALA A 80 -7.95 -5.66 10.40
C ALA A 80 -8.70 -5.53 9.06
N VAL A 81 -9.97 -5.90 9.08
CA VAL A 81 -10.94 -5.68 8.01
C VAL A 81 -12.11 -4.90 8.60
N TRP A 82 -12.54 -3.86 7.91
CA TRP A 82 -13.60 -2.98 8.35
C TRP A 82 -14.83 -3.11 7.46
N TRP A 83 -16.00 -3.14 8.09
CA TRP A 83 -17.29 -3.06 7.40
C TRP A 83 -18.03 -1.81 7.82
N ALA A 84 -18.61 -1.13 6.84
CA ALA A 84 -19.58 -0.07 7.07
C ALA A 84 -20.97 -0.55 6.66
N PHE A 85 -21.96 -0.31 7.49
CA PHE A 85 -23.37 -0.52 7.19
C PHE A 85 -24.04 0.84 7.03
N ASP A 86 -24.00 1.33 5.78
CA ASP A 86 -24.56 2.63 5.44
C ASP A 86 -25.96 2.50 4.84
N GLY A 87 -26.73 3.56 4.87
CA GLY A 87 -28.04 3.65 4.19
C GLY A 87 -29.19 2.95 4.90
N LEU A 88 -29.07 2.64 6.19
CA LEU A 88 -30.21 2.13 6.95
C LEU A 88 -31.32 3.20 7.06
N PRO A 89 -32.59 2.82 6.88
CA PRO A 89 -33.71 3.72 7.12
C PRO A 89 -33.72 4.26 8.56
N GLN A 90 -34.19 5.49 8.76
CA GLN A 90 -34.18 6.14 10.10
C GLN A 90 -34.92 5.38 11.19
N ASN A 91 -35.86 4.51 10.80
CA ASN A 91 -36.64 3.66 11.70
C ASN A 91 -36.17 2.21 11.77
N ALA A 92 -35.06 1.89 11.14
CA ALA A 92 -34.43 0.57 11.21
C ALA A 92 -33.33 0.54 12.27
N SER A 93 -33.19 -0.59 12.93
CA SER A 93 -32.10 -0.86 13.85
C SER A 93 -31.30 -2.07 13.36
N LEU A 94 -29.97 -1.98 13.43
CA LEU A 94 -29.07 -3.08 13.13
C LEU A 94 -28.54 -3.68 14.44
N LYS A 95 -28.67 -4.98 14.57
CA LYS A 95 -28.05 -5.75 15.66
C LYS A 95 -27.09 -6.77 15.06
N ILE A 96 -25.84 -6.72 15.44
CA ILE A 96 -24.83 -7.70 15.05
C ILE A 96 -24.85 -8.81 16.09
N ASN A 97 -25.24 -10.03 15.70
CA ASN A 97 -25.34 -11.17 16.59
C ASN A 97 -24.00 -11.89 16.80
N GLY A 98 -23.08 -11.75 15.86
CA GLY A 98 -21.75 -12.32 15.96
C GLY A 98 -20.92 -12.12 14.69
N VAL A 99 -19.62 -12.14 14.84
CA VAL A 99 -18.64 -12.14 13.76
C VAL A 99 -17.66 -13.28 14.04
N ARG A 100 -17.33 -14.05 13.02
CA ARG A 100 -16.37 -15.14 13.13
C ARG A 100 -15.44 -15.12 11.93
N MET A 101 -14.23 -15.60 12.11
CA MET A 101 -13.23 -15.73 11.06
C MET A 101 -12.68 -17.16 11.02
N ALA A 102 -12.32 -17.63 9.84
CA ALA A 102 -11.58 -18.86 9.66
C ALA A 102 -10.64 -18.72 8.45
N ASN A 103 -9.58 -19.51 8.44
CA ASN A 103 -8.74 -19.63 7.27
C ASN A 103 -9.41 -20.54 6.24
N VAL A 104 -9.19 -20.23 4.97
CA VAL A 104 -9.64 -21.08 3.86
C VAL A 104 -8.44 -21.48 3.01
N ASP A 105 -8.52 -22.65 2.39
CA ASP A 105 -7.55 -23.10 1.40
C ASP A 105 -7.77 -22.45 0.03
N ALA A 106 -6.97 -22.84 -0.95
CA ALA A 106 -7.06 -22.32 -2.31
C ALA A 106 -8.41 -22.61 -2.99
N ASP A 107 -9.14 -23.64 -2.54
CA ASP A 107 -10.45 -24.02 -3.05
C ASP A 107 -11.59 -23.28 -2.31
N GLY A 108 -11.26 -22.49 -1.29
CA GLY A 108 -12.21 -21.77 -0.44
C GLY A 108 -12.85 -22.62 0.64
N THR A 109 -12.29 -23.80 0.93
CA THR A 109 -12.75 -24.67 2.03
C THR A 109 -12.14 -24.21 3.35
N VAL A 110 -12.96 -24.17 4.40
CA VAL A 110 -12.50 -23.76 5.73
C VAL A 110 -11.47 -24.76 6.26
N VAL A 111 -10.33 -24.22 6.66
CA VAL A 111 -9.23 -25.00 7.27
C VAL A 111 -9.08 -24.58 8.72
N GLY A 112 -9.31 -25.53 9.63
CA GLY A 112 -9.26 -25.27 11.07
C GLY A 112 -10.59 -24.79 11.65
N ASP A 113 -10.51 -24.20 12.84
CA ASP A 113 -11.67 -23.75 13.60
C ASP A 113 -12.03 -22.29 13.35
N TRP A 114 -13.33 -21.98 13.48
CA TRP A 114 -13.81 -20.61 13.48
C TRP A 114 -13.41 -19.90 14.77
N THR A 115 -12.84 -18.70 14.64
CA THR A 115 -12.49 -17.83 15.77
C THR A 115 -13.42 -16.62 15.85
N THR A 116 -13.70 -16.14 17.05
CA THR A 116 -14.49 -14.93 17.35
C THR A 116 -13.61 -13.79 17.80
#